data_6a0b6b5e5d8882dfa2dd2ca9dc4fcb79
#
_entry.id   6a0b6b5e5d8882dfa2dd2ca9dc4fcb79
#
_cell.length_a   1.000
_cell.length_b   1.000
_cell.length_c   1.000
_cell.angle_alpha   90.00
_cell.angle_beta   90.00
_cell.angle_gamma   90.00
#
_symmetry.space_group_name_H-M   'P 1'
#
loop_
_entity.id
_entity.type
_entity.pdbx_description
1 polymer ?
#
loop_
_entity_poly.entity_id
_entity_poly.type
_entity_poly.pdbx_seq_one_letter_code
_entity_poly.pdbx_strand_id
1 'polypeptide(L)'
;MMKTINILWFKKDLRLEDNEALVEAQKNGDILPLYIIEKKLWEQKAYSDRQWQFCKESIIELRKELKDIGQPLVIRVGDAEEIFKEINSKFTIKAVYSHQETGDYFTYKRDQKISNWLRKQNIKWHQFLQFAVFRGTINRNNWSMLSKRELERKIFEKPLKINPLQIDIGEIPNDKVFNFEKDLCEGRLKGGRKNGLNRLDYFFEKKISSYKNDISNPDKSFDSCSRLSPYISWGCISLREILNIANKNKDSNSKMFRNRLSWHCHFIQKLESEPELEFKEYHPYYEGIRNENIEFLSLWSKGETGFPFVDACMR
;
A
#
# COMPACT_ATOMS: atom_id res chain seq x y z
N MET A 1 -15.70 -6.26 33.60
CA MET A 1 -15.83 -6.85 32.26
C MET A 1 -14.80 -6.15 31.33
N MET A 2 -14.15 -6.90 30.46
CA MET A 2 -13.25 -6.31 29.46
C MET A 2 -14.07 -5.46 28.47
N LYS A 3 -13.49 -4.33 28.06
CA LYS A 3 -14.14 -3.47 27.07
C LYS A 3 -14.18 -4.16 25.71
N THR A 4 -15.32 -4.11 25.02
CA THR A 4 -15.49 -4.68 23.67
C THR A 4 -15.09 -3.66 22.63
N ILE A 5 -14.27 -4.06 21.65
CA ILE A 5 -13.73 -3.19 20.60
C ILE A 5 -13.74 -3.87 19.23
N ASN A 6 -13.71 -3.06 18.20
CA ASN A 6 -13.34 -3.48 16.85
C ASN A 6 -11.89 -3.10 16.59
N ILE A 7 -11.11 -3.97 15.96
CA ILE A 7 -9.77 -3.62 15.49
C ILE A 7 -9.89 -3.08 14.06
N LEU A 8 -9.39 -1.87 13.82
CA LEU A 8 -9.12 -1.35 12.48
C LEU A 8 -7.63 -1.54 12.18
N TRP A 9 -7.32 -2.57 11.41
CA TRP A 9 -5.94 -2.92 11.11
C TRP A 9 -5.46 -2.25 9.83
N PHE A 10 -4.72 -1.16 9.98
CA PHE A 10 -4.02 -0.49 8.87
C PHE A 10 -2.83 -1.31 8.40
N LYS A 11 -2.65 -1.34 7.09
CA LYS A 11 -1.51 -1.99 6.41
C LYS A 11 -0.92 -1.04 5.36
N LYS A 12 -1.26 -1.22 4.09
CA LYS A 12 -0.88 -0.33 2.98
C LYS A 12 -2.04 0.61 2.58
N ASP A 13 -2.74 1.17 3.55
CA ASP A 13 -3.93 2.02 3.40
C ASP A 13 -3.87 3.23 4.35
N LEU A 14 -2.70 3.90 4.37
CA LEU A 14 -2.34 4.92 5.36
C LEU A 14 -3.06 6.26 5.10
N ARG A 15 -4.40 6.26 5.21
CA ARG A 15 -5.29 7.41 5.03
C ARG A 15 -6.59 7.26 5.79
N LEU A 16 -7.27 8.38 6.05
CA LEU A 16 -8.62 8.38 6.63
C LEU A 16 -9.70 8.52 5.54
N GLU A 17 -9.48 9.38 4.55
CA GLU A 17 -10.40 9.54 3.42
C GLU A 17 -10.41 8.31 2.52
N ASP A 18 -11.57 8.00 1.97
CA ASP A 18 -11.78 6.84 1.12
C ASP A 18 -11.30 5.52 1.75
N ASN A 19 -11.56 5.39 3.07
CA ASN A 19 -11.22 4.21 3.86
C ASN A 19 -12.48 3.49 4.31
N GLU A 20 -12.93 2.53 3.49
CA GLU A 20 -14.15 1.75 3.75
C GLU A 20 -14.05 0.96 5.05
N ALA A 21 -12.88 0.40 5.36
CA ALA A 21 -12.65 -0.36 6.58
C ALA A 21 -12.86 0.52 7.84
N LEU A 22 -12.38 1.76 7.82
CA LEU A 22 -12.58 2.73 8.90
C LEU A 22 -14.05 3.07 9.09
N VAL A 23 -14.75 3.40 8.01
CA VAL A 23 -16.16 3.80 8.05
C VAL A 23 -17.03 2.66 8.56
N GLU A 24 -16.82 1.45 8.08
CA GLU A 24 -17.59 0.27 8.52
C GLU A 24 -17.24 -0.15 9.96
N ALA A 25 -15.96 -0.08 10.36
CA ALA A 25 -15.59 -0.36 11.75
C ALA A 25 -16.28 0.61 12.73
N GLN A 26 -16.30 1.90 12.41
CA GLN A 26 -16.87 2.95 13.25
C GLN A 26 -18.40 2.80 13.43
N LYS A 27 -19.12 2.39 12.39
CA LYS A 27 -20.56 2.12 12.49
C LYS A 27 -20.90 0.99 13.48
N ASN A 28 -19.96 0.09 13.74
CA ASN A 28 -20.17 -1.13 14.50
C ASN A 28 -19.66 -1.08 15.95
N GLY A 29 -19.13 0.04 16.42
CA GLY A 29 -18.72 0.25 17.81
C GLY A 29 -17.36 0.94 17.96
N ASP A 30 -16.80 0.88 19.16
CA ASP A 30 -15.50 1.47 19.49
C ASP A 30 -14.37 0.84 18.66
N ILE A 31 -13.47 1.67 18.13
CA ILE A 31 -12.40 1.24 17.23
C ILE A 31 -11.04 1.37 17.89
N LEU A 32 -10.21 0.35 17.76
CA LEU A 32 -8.77 0.41 17.99
C LEU A 32 -8.05 0.52 16.64
N PRO A 33 -7.61 1.72 16.19
CA PRO A 33 -6.77 1.87 15.01
C PRO A 33 -5.40 1.28 15.31
N LEU A 34 -5.00 0.23 14.60
CA LEU A 34 -3.78 -0.53 14.82
C LEU A 34 -2.90 -0.54 13.58
N TYR A 35 -1.61 -0.28 13.75
CA TYR A 35 -0.58 -0.56 12.76
C TYR A 35 0.49 -1.45 13.38
N ILE A 36 0.81 -2.54 12.70
CA ILE A 36 1.82 -3.51 13.16
C ILE A 36 3.05 -3.39 12.30
N ILE A 37 4.18 -3.13 12.93
CA ILE A 37 5.50 -3.09 12.30
C ILE A 37 6.10 -4.49 12.44
N GLU A 38 6.01 -5.27 11.39
CA GLU A 38 6.50 -6.65 11.33
C GLU A 38 7.97 -6.66 10.87
N LYS A 39 8.92 -6.92 11.77
CA LYS A 39 10.36 -6.95 11.42
C LYS A 39 10.65 -7.89 10.25
N LYS A 40 10.07 -9.08 10.26
CA LYS A 40 10.25 -10.07 9.19
C LYS A 40 9.78 -9.59 7.81
N LEU A 41 8.80 -8.70 7.75
CA LEU A 41 8.39 -8.06 6.50
C LEU A 41 9.47 -7.10 6.01
N TRP A 42 9.94 -6.24 6.90
CA TRP A 42 10.96 -5.23 6.57
C TRP A 42 12.34 -5.83 6.28
N GLU A 43 12.63 -7.03 6.73
CA GLU A 43 13.84 -7.79 6.44
C GLU A 43 13.80 -8.53 5.09
N GLN A 44 12.66 -8.52 4.37
CA GLN A 44 12.59 -9.07 3.02
C GLN A 44 13.44 -8.25 2.05
N LYS A 45 14.06 -8.90 1.05
CA LYS A 45 14.94 -8.26 0.06
C LYS A 45 14.28 -7.14 -0.75
N ALA A 46 12.95 -7.14 -0.82
CA ALA A 46 12.17 -6.14 -1.55
C ALA A 46 12.00 -4.81 -0.80
N TYR A 47 12.41 -4.74 0.48
CA TYR A 47 12.28 -3.54 1.31
C TYR A 47 13.61 -2.88 1.56
N SER A 48 13.60 -1.55 1.75
CA SER A 48 14.79 -0.72 1.93
C SER A 48 14.56 0.37 2.97
N ASP A 49 15.65 0.99 3.43
CA ASP A 49 15.60 2.18 4.31
C ASP A 49 14.72 3.29 3.71
N ARG A 50 14.83 3.55 2.41
CA ARG A 50 14.05 4.57 1.70
C ARG A 50 12.54 4.32 1.79
N GLN A 51 12.11 3.08 1.66
CA GLN A 51 10.70 2.70 1.82
C GLN A 51 10.24 2.80 3.28
N TRP A 52 11.12 2.43 4.25
CA TRP A 52 10.83 2.58 5.65
C TRP A 52 10.65 4.04 6.05
N GLN A 53 11.53 4.94 5.62
CA GLN A 53 11.42 6.38 5.87
C GLN A 53 10.10 6.94 5.33
N PHE A 54 9.70 6.55 4.13
CA PHE A 54 8.41 6.95 3.55
C PHE A 54 7.23 6.44 4.38
N CYS A 55 7.24 5.18 4.76
CA CYS A 55 6.20 4.56 5.59
C CYS A 55 6.12 5.23 6.96
N LYS A 56 7.26 5.43 7.62
CA LYS A 56 7.37 6.09 8.94
C LYS A 56 6.77 7.49 8.92
N GLU A 57 7.09 8.30 7.92
CA GLU A 57 6.52 9.64 7.74
C GLU A 57 5.00 9.59 7.55
N SER A 58 4.52 8.61 6.80
CA SER A 58 3.09 8.40 6.57
C SER A 58 2.34 7.96 7.83
N ILE A 59 2.95 7.10 8.65
CA ILE A 59 2.40 6.65 9.94
C ILE A 59 2.33 7.82 10.94
N ILE A 60 3.36 8.67 10.98
CA ILE A 60 3.40 9.86 11.86
C ILE A 60 2.24 10.79 11.53
N GLU A 61 2.01 11.07 10.24
CA GLU A 61 0.90 11.92 9.80
C GLU A 61 -0.45 11.28 10.12
N LEU A 62 -0.65 10.01 9.78
CA LEU A 62 -1.88 9.26 10.06
C LEU A 62 -2.20 9.21 11.57
N ARG A 63 -1.18 9.01 12.43
CA ARG A 63 -1.35 9.03 13.89
C ARG A 63 -1.88 10.38 14.37
N LYS A 64 -1.35 11.48 13.81
CA LYS A 64 -1.81 12.83 14.13
C LYS A 64 -3.26 13.03 13.68
N GLU A 65 -3.60 12.70 12.44
CA GLU A 65 -4.96 12.82 11.92
C GLU A 65 -5.98 12.00 12.74
N LEU A 66 -5.63 10.77 13.12
CA LEU A 66 -6.45 9.92 13.98
C LEU A 66 -6.60 10.50 15.39
N LYS A 67 -5.54 11.11 15.96
CA LYS A 67 -5.59 11.80 17.25
C LYS A 67 -6.56 12.98 17.18
N ASP A 68 -6.54 13.75 16.10
CA ASP A 68 -7.38 14.92 15.92
C ASP A 68 -8.88 14.57 15.87
N ILE A 69 -9.24 13.36 15.46
CA ILE A 69 -10.62 12.84 15.48
C ILE A 69 -10.93 11.98 16.72
N GLY A 70 -10.01 11.85 17.69
CA GLY A 70 -10.28 11.33 19.03
C GLY A 70 -9.48 10.11 19.48
N GLN A 71 -8.95 9.28 18.57
CA GLN A 71 -8.19 8.08 18.93
C GLN A 71 -6.91 7.97 18.09
N PRO A 72 -5.72 8.16 18.67
CA PRO A 72 -4.47 8.02 17.93
C PRO A 72 -4.23 6.58 17.43
N LEU A 73 -3.47 6.46 16.35
CA LEU A 73 -2.99 5.18 15.84
C LEU A 73 -2.14 4.46 16.89
N VAL A 74 -2.51 3.24 17.22
CA VAL A 74 -1.75 2.35 18.10
C VAL A 74 -0.70 1.64 17.27
N ILE A 75 0.57 1.74 17.68
CA ILE A 75 1.69 1.05 17.04
C ILE A 75 2.12 -0.13 17.88
N ARG A 76 2.35 -1.26 17.23
CA ARG A 76 2.99 -2.43 17.82
C ARG A 76 4.10 -2.93 16.90
N VAL A 77 5.16 -3.46 17.50
CA VAL A 77 6.29 -4.06 16.77
C VAL A 77 6.33 -5.54 17.09
N GLY A 78 6.21 -6.42 16.10
CA GLY A 78 6.26 -7.86 16.30
C GLY A 78 5.48 -8.67 15.28
N ASP A 79 5.25 -9.95 15.61
CA ASP A 79 4.41 -10.85 14.81
C ASP A 79 2.93 -10.47 14.96
N ALA A 80 2.23 -10.40 13.85
CA ALA A 80 0.84 -9.95 13.86
C ALA A 80 -0.07 -10.83 14.73
N GLU A 81 0.09 -12.16 14.71
CA GLU A 81 -0.75 -13.05 15.52
C GLU A 81 -0.50 -12.85 17.01
N GLU A 82 0.76 -12.70 17.43
CA GLU A 82 1.10 -12.46 18.85
C GLU A 82 0.51 -11.14 19.35
N ILE A 83 0.52 -10.11 18.51
CA ILE A 83 -0.08 -8.82 18.83
C ILE A 83 -1.61 -8.92 18.95
N PHE A 84 -2.25 -9.65 18.05
CA PHE A 84 -3.69 -9.89 18.15
C PHE A 84 -4.05 -10.67 19.44
N LYS A 85 -3.24 -11.66 19.84
CA LYS A 85 -3.40 -12.38 21.12
C LYS A 85 -3.24 -11.45 22.32
N GLU A 86 -2.21 -10.58 22.30
CA GLU A 86 -2.00 -9.58 23.36
C GLU A 86 -3.20 -8.65 23.50
N ILE A 87 -3.71 -8.12 22.39
CA ILE A 87 -4.88 -7.23 22.42
C ILE A 87 -6.12 -8.00 22.93
N ASN A 88 -6.32 -9.24 22.49
CA ASN A 88 -7.45 -10.07 22.91
C ASN A 88 -7.41 -10.47 24.41
N SER A 89 -6.23 -10.43 25.04
CA SER A 89 -6.10 -10.63 26.50
C SER A 89 -6.51 -9.40 27.32
N LYS A 90 -6.54 -8.21 26.70
CA LYS A 90 -6.86 -6.92 27.35
C LYS A 90 -8.25 -6.41 27.01
N PHE A 91 -8.77 -6.77 25.86
CA PHE A 91 -10.05 -6.36 25.31
C PHE A 91 -10.80 -7.56 24.72
N THR A 92 -12.12 -7.47 24.67
CA THR A 92 -12.92 -8.42 23.88
C THR A 92 -12.96 -7.91 22.43
N ILE A 93 -12.27 -8.61 21.52
CA ILE A 93 -12.31 -8.26 20.09
C ILE A 93 -13.62 -8.74 19.49
N LYS A 94 -14.51 -7.80 19.09
CA LYS A 94 -15.79 -8.11 18.43
C LYS A 94 -15.58 -8.52 16.97
N ALA A 95 -14.78 -7.72 16.24
CA ALA A 95 -14.45 -7.97 14.85
C ALA A 95 -13.15 -7.24 14.45
N VAL A 96 -12.55 -7.66 13.36
CA VAL A 96 -11.40 -7.00 12.70
C VAL A 96 -11.86 -6.45 11.37
N TYR A 97 -11.43 -5.24 11.06
CA TYR A 97 -11.69 -4.53 9.81
C TYR A 97 -10.37 -4.13 9.18
N SER A 98 -10.19 -4.42 7.91
CA SER A 98 -9.01 -3.97 7.16
C SER A 98 -9.28 -3.95 5.66
N HIS A 99 -8.44 -3.24 4.90
CA HIS A 99 -8.37 -3.51 3.48
C HIS A 99 -7.59 -4.81 3.23
N GLN A 100 -7.88 -5.46 2.09
CA GLN A 100 -7.06 -6.55 1.57
C GLN A 100 -5.69 -5.99 1.21
N GLU A 101 -4.63 -6.62 1.68
CA GLU A 101 -3.29 -6.32 1.23
C GLU A 101 -2.92 -7.25 0.09
N THR A 102 -2.72 -6.66 -1.08
CA THR A 102 -2.23 -7.34 -2.27
C THR A 102 -0.74 -7.03 -2.39
N GLY A 103 0.08 -7.88 -1.83
CA GLY A 103 1.52 -7.67 -1.71
C GLY A 103 2.31 -8.91 -2.06
N ASP A 104 3.44 -9.08 -1.38
CA ASP A 104 4.33 -10.21 -1.49
C ASP A 104 3.76 -11.49 -0.83
N TYR A 105 4.45 -12.59 -1.06
CA TYR A 105 4.08 -13.90 -0.51
C TYR A 105 4.08 -13.93 1.02
N PHE A 106 4.96 -13.13 1.67
CA PHE A 106 4.99 -13.01 3.12
C PHE A 106 3.64 -12.47 3.65
N THR A 107 3.14 -11.37 3.08
CA THR A 107 1.87 -10.77 3.51
C THR A 107 0.68 -11.69 3.23
N TYR A 108 0.73 -12.44 2.14
CA TYR A 108 -0.26 -13.46 1.82
C TYR A 108 -0.33 -14.57 2.88
N LYS A 109 0.82 -15.13 3.27
CA LYS A 109 0.92 -16.16 4.32
C LYS A 109 0.54 -15.63 5.70
N ARG A 110 0.94 -14.40 6.03
CA ARG A 110 0.52 -13.72 7.25
C ARG A 110 -1.00 -13.62 7.33
N ASP A 111 -1.65 -13.14 6.27
CA ASP A 111 -3.11 -12.99 6.23
C ASP A 111 -3.83 -14.34 6.38
N GLN A 112 -3.31 -15.42 5.79
CA GLN A 112 -3.83 -16.77 6.00
C GLN A 112 -3.72 -17.21 7.47
N LYS A 113 -2.56 -16.98 8.10
CA LYS A 113 -2.30 -17.30 9.51
C LYS A 113 -3.27 -16.57 10.43
N ILE A 114 -3.43 -15.26 10.24
CA ILE A 114 -4.36 -14.41 11.00
C ILE A 114 -5.81 -14.85 10.78
N SER A 115 -6.23 -15.12 9.56
CA SER A 115 -7.57 -15.62 9.26
C SER A 115 -7.89 -16.90 9.99
N ASN A 116 -6.94 -17.84 10.05
CA ASN A 116 -7.09 -19.11 10.77
C ASN A 116 -7.21 -18.88 12.28
N TRP A 117 -6.40 -18.00 12.86
CA TRP A 117 -6.46 -17.66 14.27
C TRP A 117 -7.80 -17.00 14.64
N LEU A 118 -8.22 -15.96 13.90
CA LEU A 118 -9.49 -15.26 14.12
C LEU A 118 -10.69 -16.20 14.07
N ARG A 119 -10.71 -17.12 13.10
CA ARG A 119 -11.76 -18.14 12.98
C ARG A 119 -11.82 -19.06 14.21
N LYS A 120 -10.66 -19.48 14.74
CA LYS A 120 -10.60 -20.28 15.99
C LYS A 120 -11.10 -19.51 17.21
N GLN A 121 -10.99 -18.19 17.21
CA GLN A 121 -11.50 -17.32 18.28
C GLN A 121 -12.96 -16.88 18.05
N ASN A 122 -13.62 -17.32 16.97
CA ASN A 122 -14.95 -16.86 16.56
C ASN A 122 -15.01 -15.33 16.31
N ILE A 123 -13.90 -14.73 15.91
CA ILE A 123 -13.80 -13.30 15.58
C ILE A 123 -13.96 -13.13 14.07
N LYS A 124 -14.91 -12.30 13.66
CA LYS A 124 -15.15 -12.04 12.23
C LYS A 124 -14.12 -11.04 11.69
N TRP A 125 -13.54 -11.34 10.54
CA TRP A 125 -12.66 -10.43 9.80
C TRP A 125 -13.36 -9.90 8.56
N HIS A 126 -13.64 -8.59 8.57
CA HIS A 126 -14.20 -7.86 7.43
C HIS A 126 -13.06 -7.29 6.59
N GLN A 127 -12.93 -7.75 5.36
CA GLN A 127 -11.90 -7.31 4.42
C GLN A 127 -12.53 -6.56 3.25
N PHE A 128 -12.00 -5.37 2.95
CA PHE A 128 -12.45 -4.49 1.87
C PHE A 128 -11.38 -4.38 0.78
N LEU A 129 -11.79 -4.04 -0.42
CA LEU A 129 -10.85 -3.88 -1.53
C LEU A 129 -10.04 -2.59 -1.37
N GLN A 130 -8.72 -2.70 -1.43
CA GLN A 130 -7.81 -1.54 -1.45
C GLN A 130 -7.75 -0.95 -2.86
N PHE A 131 -7.71 -1.82 -3.86
CA PHE A 131 -7.67 -1.52 -5.28
C PHE A 131 -8.76 -2.31 -6.00
N ALA A 132 -8.89 -2.14 -7.31
CA ALA A 132 -9.74 -3.02 -8.12
C ALA A 132 -9.05 -4.38 -8.39
N VAL A 133 -8.64 -5.03 -7.31
CA VAL A 133 -7.97 -6.34 -7.28
C VAL A 133 -8.80 -7.27 -6.44
N PHE A 134 -9.13 -8.43 -6.96
CA PHE A 134 -10.08 -9.35 -6.36
C PHE A 134 -9.39 -10.65 -5.99
N ARG A 135 -9.59 -11.12 -4.77
CA ARG A 135 -9.09 -12.40 -4.28
C ARG A 135 -9.92 -13.55 -4.84
N GLY A 136 -9.25 -14.67 -5.10
CA GLY A 136 -9.86 -15.86 -5.67
C GLY A 136 -9.82 -15.89 -7.20
N THR A 137 -10.35 -16.96 -7.78
CA THR A 137 -10.32 -17.16 -9.23
C THR A 137 -11.30 -16.23 -9.90
N ILE A 138 -10.80 -15.21 -10.57
CA ILE A 138 -11.61 -14.31 -11.38
C ILE A 138 -11.35 -14.58 -12.85
N ASN A 139 -12.43 -14.85 -13.58
CA ASN A 139 -12.37 -14.91 -15.02
C ASN A 139 -11.92 -13.55 -15.56
N ARG A 140 -10.81 -13.51 -16.31
CA ARG A 140 -10.25 -12.28 -16.91
C ARG A 140 -11.28 -11.49 -17.71
N ASN A 141 -12.22 -12.16 -18.35
CA ASN A 141 -13.26 -11.50 -19.17
C ASN A 141 -14.18 -10.59 -18.33
N ASN A 142 -14.40 -10.92 -17.07
CA ASN A 142 -15.23 -10.13 -16.16
C ASN A 142 -14.43 -9.09 -15.34
N TRP A 143 -13.10 -9.26 -15.24
CA TRP A 143 -12.26 -8.38 -14.41
C TRP A 143 -12.36 -6.91 -14.81
N SER A 144 -12.31 -6.60 -16.11
CA SER A 144 -12.37 -5.22 -16.59
C SER A 144 -13.65 -4.50 -16.17
N MET A 145 -14.79 -5.19 -16.27
CA MET A 145 -16.10 -4.67 -15.85
C MET A 145 -16.15 -4.47 -14.33
N LEU A 146 -15.71 -5.46 -13.56
CA LEU A 146 -15.68 -5.39 -12.09
C LEU A 146 -14.72 -4.30 -11.59
N SER A 147 -13.55 -4.22 -12.21
CA SER A 147 -12.55 -3.20 -11.90
C SER A 147 -13.09 -1.78 -12.14
N LYS A 148 -13.74 -1.55 -13.28
CA LYS A 148 -14.39 -0.28 -13.58
C LYS A 148 -15.45 0.06 -12.55
N ARG A 149 -16.34 -0.88 -12.22
CA ARG A 149 -17.41 -0.69 -11.22
C ARG A 149 -16.82 -0.34 -9.84
N GLU A 150 -15.75 -1.01 -9.41
CA GLU A 150 -15.11 -0.73 -8.12
C GLU A 150 -14.48 0.66 -8.09
N LEU A 151 -13.77 1.05 -9.15
CA LEU A 151 -13.10 2.34 -9.23
C LEU A 151 -14.06 3.54 -9.40
N GLU A 152 -15.29 3.30 -9.86
CA GLU A 152 -16.34 4.32 -10.01
C GLU A 152 -17.23 4.45 -8.75
N ARG A 153 -16.99 3.67 -7.69
CA ARG A 153 -17.72 3.80 -6.41
C ARG A 153 -17.49 5.19 -5.81
N LYS A 154 -18.51 5.65 -5.07
CA LYS A 154 -18.40 6.89 -4.29
C LYS A 154 -17.26 6.79 -3.26
N ILE A 155 -16.55 7.89 -3.09
CA ILE A 155 -15.52 8.04 -2.04
C ILE A 155 -16.18 7.96 -0.66
N PHE A 156 -15.55 7.24 0.25
CA PHE A 156 -15.95 7.17 1.66
C PHE A 156 -15.38 8.36 2.42
N GLU A 157 -16.25 9.18 2.97
CA GLU A 157 -15.86 10.31 3.82
C GLU A 157 -15.35 9.79 5.17
N LYS A 158 -14.27 10.38 5.67
CA LYS A 158 -13.76 10.03 7.00
C LYS A 158 -14.76 10.38 8.10
N PRO A 159 -14.82 9.63 9.21
CA PRO A 159 -15.65 9.97 10.35
C PRO A 159 -15.15 11.26 11.02
N LEU A 160 -16.08 12.04 11.54
CA LEU A 160 -15.78 13.29 12.28
C LEU A 160 -15.15 13.01 13.65
N LYS A 161 -15.48 11.87 14.26
CA LYS A 161 -15.04 11.53 15.62
C LYS A 161 -14.97 10.01 15.82
N ILE A 162 -13.96 9.58 16.58
CA ILE A 162 -13.79 8.23 17.10
C ILE A 162 -13.71 8.31 18.63
N ASN A 163 -14.35 7.37 19.34
CA ASN A 163 -14.28 7.31 20.79
C ASN A 163 -12.86 6.93 21.26
N PRO A 164 -12.30 7.65 22.25
CA PRO A 164 -10.98 7.34 22.76
C PRO A 164 -10.98 6.01 23.54
N LEU A 165 -9.90 5.27 23.43
CA LEU A 165 -9.61 4.09 24.21
C LEU A 165 -8.45 4.35 25.17
N GLN A 166 -8.56 3.85 26.40
CA GLN A 166 -7.42 3.85 27.33
C GLN A 166 -6.50 2.68 26.99
N ILE A 167 -5.51 2.96 26.17
CA ILE A 167 -4.49 2.00 25.75
C ILE A 167 -3.16 2.71 25.52
N ASP A 168 -2.08 2.04 25.84
CA ASP A 168 -0.76 2.50 25.40
C ASP A 168 -0.70 2.54 23.87
N ILE A 169 -0.41 3.72 23.33
CA ILE A 169 -0.35 3.93 21.87
C ILE A 169 0.91 3.39 21.22
N GLY A 170 1.90 2.98 22.01
CA GLY A 170 3.20 2.49 21.56
C GLY A 170 4.03 3.55 20.85
N GLU A 171 5.31 3.28 20.69
CA GLU A 171 6.24 4.18 20.01
C GLU A 171 6.47 3.75 18.56
N ILE A 172 6.73 4.72 17.70
CA ILE A 172 7.25 4.45 16.34
C ILE A 172 8.75 4.22 16.51
N PRO A 173 9.28 3.05 16.15
CA PRO A 173 10.66 2.72 16.39
C PRO A 173 11.61 3.64 15.62
N ASN A 174 12.81 3.81 16.15
CA ASN A 174 13.87 4.48 15.43
C ASN A 174 14.39 3.59 14.29
N ASP A 175 15.17 4.18 13.38
CA ASP A 175 15.62 3.51 12.15
C ASP A 175 16.61 2.35 12.40
N LYS A 176 17.18 2.25 13.62
CA LYS A 176 18.10 1.17 14.01
C LYS A 176 17.42 -0.16 14.28
N VAL A 177 16.07 -0.21 14.28
CA VAL A 177 15.30 -1.46 14.48
C VAL A 177 15.49 -2.43 13.33
N PHE A 178 15.81 -1.91 12.15
CA PHE A 178 16.08 -2.69 10.94
C PHE A 178 17.56 -2.53 10.56
N ASN A 179 18.17 -3.61 10.07
CA ASN A 179 19.54 -3.62 9.57
C ASN A 179 19.61 -3.12 8.12
N PHE A 180 18.96 -1.98 7.83
CA PHE A 180 19.07 -1.38 6.51
C PHE A 180 20.41 -0.70 6.32
N GLU A 181 21.00 -0.86 5.13
CA GLU A 181 22.02 0.06 4.67
C GLU A 181 21.38 1.45 4.49
N LYS A 182 22.05 2.47 4.99
CA LYS A 182 21.57 3.85 4.85
C LYS A 182 21.52 4.24 3.38
N ASP A 183 20.35 4.59 2.92
CA ASP A 183 20.11 5.03 1.55
C ASP A 183 19.87 6.56 1.54
N LEU A 184 20.97 7.31 1.43
CA LEU A 184 20.94 8.78 1.34
C LEU A 184 20.53 9.21 -0.07
N CYS A 185 19.25 9.21 -0.37
CA CYS A 185 18.72 9.73 -1.63
C CYS A 185 18.13 11.13 -1.40
N GLU A 186 18.83 12.18 -1.83
CA GLU A 186 18.38 13.58 -1.70
C GLU A 186 17.04 13.84 -2.42
N GLY A 187 16.81 13.19 -3.56
CA GLY A 187 15.58 13.29 -4.34
C GLY A 187 14.43 12.42 -3.84
N ARG A 188 14.54 11.78 -2.68
CA ARG A 188 13.52 10.92 -2.10
C ARG A 188 12.19 11.66 -1.87
N LEU A 189 11.10 11.06 -2.31
CA LEU A 189 9.77 11.55 -1.97
C LEU A 189 9.49 11.35 -0.48
N LYS A 190 8.97 12.37 0.18
CA LYS A 190 8.52 12.29 1.58
C LYS A 190 7.15 11.62 1.64
N GLY A 191 6.97 10.75 2.63
CA GLY A 191 5.70 10.08 2.88
C GLY A 191 4.61 11.03 3.40
N GLY A 192 3.41 10.49 3.58
CA GLY A 192 2.26 11.20 4.09
C GLY A 192 1.28 11.65 3.02
N ARG A 193 0.01 11.71 3.42
CA ARG A 193 -1.11 12.09 2.54
C ARG A 193 -0.97 13.52 2.02
N LYS A 194 -0.59 14.46 2.89
CA LYS A 194 -0.42 15.88 2.51
C LYS A 194 0.59 16.04 1.37
N ASN A 195 1.73 15.36 1.46
CA ASN A 195 2.75 15.39 0.41
C ASN A 195 2.22 14.75 -0.88
N GLY A 196 1.45 13.66 -0.75
CA GLY A 196 0.83 12.99 -1.88
C GLY A 196 -0.19 13.88 -2.60
N LEU A 197 -1.07 14.57 -1.87
CA LEU A 197 -2.06 15.49 -2.43
C LEU A 197 -1.36 16.69 -3.11
N ASN A 198 -0.37 17.31 -2.46
CA ASN A 198 0.43 18.38 -3.08
C ASN A 198 1.08 17.91 -4.40
N ARG A 199 1.57 16.67 -4.44
CA ARG A 199 2.15 16.08 -5.65
C ARG A 199 1.10 15.84 -6.73
N LEU A 200 -0.09 15.39 -6.35
CA LEU A 200 -1.21 15.18 -7.25
C LEU A 200 -1.67 16.49 -7.88
N ASP A 201 -1.86 17.53 -7.06
CA ASP A 201 -2.26 18.86 -7.52
C ASP A 201 -1.21 19.44 -8.47
N TYR A 202 0.07 19.40 -8.08
CA TYR A 202 1.18 19.86 -8.94
C TYR A 202 1.21 19.13 -10.28
N PHE A 203 0.98 17.82 -10.30
CA PHE A 203 0.95 17.05 -11.53
C PHE A 203 -0.17 17.53 -12.46
N PHE A 204 -1.38 17.70 -11.96
CA PHE A 204 -2.51 18.14 -12.77
C PHE A 204 -2.44 19.60 -13.20
N GLU A 205 -1.83 20.48 -12.39
CA GLU A 205 -1.66 21.88 -12.74
C GLU A 205 -0.52 22.13 -13.72
N LYS A 206 0.60 21.41 -13.60
CA LYS A 206 1.85 21.78 -14.28
C LYS A 206 2.37 20.74 -15.26
N LYS A 207 2.02 19.45 -15.10
CA LYS A 207 2.71 18.37 -15.83
C LYS A 207 1.79 17.57 -16.76
N ILE A 208 0.50 17.49 -16.49
CA ILE A 208 -0.44 16.65 -17.24
C ILE A 208 -0.50 17.01 -18.72
N SER A 209 -0.31 18.28 -19.10
CA SER A 209 -0.43 18.78 -20.48
C SER A 209 0.53 18.14 -21.47
N SER A 210 1.72 17.70 -21.02
CA SER A 210 2.73 17.04 -21.86
C SER A 210 2.82 15.53 -21.64
N TYR A 211 2.08 14.99 -20.67
CA TYR A 211 2.23 13.64 -20.16
C TYR A 211 2.26 12.54 -21.23
N LYS A 212 1.33 12.59 -22.19
CA LYS A 212 1.22 11.58 -23.26
C LYS A 212 2.47 11.50 -24.13
N ASN A 213 3.04 12.65 -24.43
CA ASN A 213 4.19 12.76 -25.34
C ASN A 213 5.51 12.45 -24.62
N ASP A 214 5.59 12.80 -23.33
CA ASP A 214 6.84 12.80 -22.59
C ASP A 214 7.07 11.54 -21.76
N ILE A 215 5.99 10.81 -21.38
CA ILE A 215 6.09 9.66 -20.47
C ILE A 215 6.99 8.52 -20.97
N SER A 216 7.16 8.40 -22.27
CA SER A 216 8.04 7.40 -22.90
C SER A 216 9.35 8.00 -23.42
N ASN A 217 9.60 9.29 -23.20
CA ASN A 217 10.84 9.96 -23.59
C ASN A 217 11.84 9.88 -22.43
N PRO A 218 13.03 9.26 -22.59
CA PRO A 218 14.02 9.11 -21.52
C PRO A 218 14.44 10.43 -20.87
N ASP A 219 14.59 11.48 -21.67
CA ASP A 219 15.07 12.80 -21.19
C ASP A 219 13.98 13.57 -20.42
N LYS A 220 12.68 13.29 -20.70
CA LYS A 220 11.56 14.08 -20.19
C LYS A 220 10.69 13.35 -19.20
N SER A 221 10.70 12.01 -19.22
CA SER A 221 9.77 11.18 -18.43
C SER A 221 9.92 11.41 -16.93
N PHE A 222 11.14 11.66 -16.45
CA PHE A 222 11.37 11.93 -15.03
C PHE A 222 10.62 13.17 -14.54
N ASP A 223 10.61 14.23 -15.36
CA ASP A 223 9.95 15.49 -15.02
C ASP A 223 8.47 15.50 -15.34
N SER A 224 8.02 14.75 -16.34
CA SER A 224 6.63 14.72 -16.79
C SER A 224 5.77 13.68 -16.07
N CYS A 225 6.35 12.69 -15.40
CA CYS A 225 5.60 11.67 -14.69
C CYS A 225 4.96 12.21 -13.39
N SER A 226 3.88 11.55 -12.95
CA SER A 226 3.16 11.96 -11.74
C SER A 226 3.95 11.73 -10.46
N ARG A 227 4.82 10.70 -10.43
CA ARG A 227 5.54 10.22 -9.24
C ARG A 227 4.62 9.90 -8.05
N LEU A 228 3.41 9.44 -8.32
CA LEU A 228 2.41 9.09 -7.30
C LEU A 228 2.52 7.65 -6.81
N SER A 229 3.34 6.81 -7.45
CA SER A 229 3.44 5.39 -7.14
C SER A 229 3.68 5.07 -5.65
N PRO A 230 4.59 5.75 -4.91
CA PRO A 230 4.76 5.45 -3.49
C PRO A 230 3.51 5.80 -2.65
N TYR A 231 2.83 6.90 -2.96
CA TYR A 231 1.60 7.31 -2.26
C TYR A 231 0.43 6.35 -2.51
N ILE A 232 0.35 5.77 -3.71
CA ILE A 232 -0.63 4.73 -4.05
C ILE A 232 -0.24 3.42 -3.37
N SER A 233 1.02 3.03 -3.43
CA SER A 233 1.52 1.77 -2.86
C SER A 233 1.32 1.68 -1.35
N TRP A 234 1.57 2.77 -0.61
CA TRP A 234 1.33 2.87 0.83
C TRP A 234 -0.08 3.36 1.18
N GLY A 235 -0.91 3.58 0.16
CA GLY A 235 -2.31 3.95 0.33
C GLY A 235 -2.55 5.30 0.99
N CYS A 236 -1.59 6.23 0.89
CA CYS A 236 -1.75 7.61 1.38
C CYS A 236 -2.84 8.36 0.59
N ILE A 237 -3.04 8.00 -0.67
CA ILE A 237 -4.11 8.47 -1.56
C ILE A 237 -4.73 7.25 -2.22
N SER A 238 -6.07 7.24 -2.37
CA SER A 238 -6.75 6.16 -3.07
C SER A 238 -6.74 6.36 -4.58
N LEU A 239 -6.88 5.26 -5.33
CA LEU A 239 -7.05 5.35 -6.79
C LEU A 239 -8.33 6.07 -7.19
N ARG A 240 -9.41 5.96 -6.39
CA ARG A 240 -10.69 6.63 -6.65
C ARG A 240 -10.55 8.15 -6.54
N GLU A 241 -9.79 8.65 -5.55
CA GLU A 241 -9.49 10.08 -5.42
C GLU A 241 -8.73 10.60 -6.63
N ILE A 242 -7.69 9.88 -7.06
CA ILE A 242 -6.88 10.26 -8.23
C ILE A 242 -7.75 10.24 -9.51
N LEU A 243 -8.56 9.18 -9.69
CA LEU A 243 -9.44 9.06 -10.85
C LEU A 243 -10.52 10.12 -10.88
N ASN A 244 -11.07 10.53 -9.73
CA ASN A 244 -12.05 11.61 -9.67
C ASN A 244 -11.47 12.93 -10.16
N ILE A 245 -10.20 13.21 -9.87
CA ILE A 245 -9.51 14.40 -10.40
C ILE A 245 -9.23 14.22 -11.89
N ALA A 246 -8.69 13.06 -12.29
CA ALA A 246 -8.36 12.77 -13.69
C ALA A 246 -9.60 12.76 -14.61
N ASN A 247 -10.78 12.44 -14.08
CA ASN A 247 -12.04 12.40 -14.86
C ASN A 247 -12.64 13.78 -15.13
N LYS A 248 -12.20 14.81 -14.41
CA LYS A 248 -12.63 16.18 -14.69
C LYS A 248 -12.13 16.66 -16.05
N ASN A 249 -11.02 16.13 -16.53
CA ASN A 249 -10.42 16.45 -17.81
C ASN A 249 -10.58 15.29 -18.80
N LYS A 250 -11.12 15.59 -20.00
CA LYS A 250 -11.39 14.59 -21.05
C LYS A 250 -10.34 14.56 -22.16
N ASP A 251 -9.24 15.30 -22.00
CA ASP A 251 -8.14 15.38 -22.95
C ASP A 251 -7.37 14.05 -23.08
N SER A 252 -6.53 13.94 -24.11
CA SER A 252 -5.76 12.73 -24.41
C SER A 252 -4.70 12.39 -23.36
N ASN A 253 -4.14 13.39 -22.67
CA ASN A 253 -3.14 13.20 -21.62
C ASN A 253 -3.79 12.58 -20.37
N SER A 254 -4.91 13.13 -19.93
CA SER A 254 -5.70 12.60 -18.82
C SER A 254 -6.21 11.19 -19.12
N LYS A 255 -6.62 10.89 -20.39
CA LYS A 255 -6.97 9.53 -20.82
C LYS A 255 -5.79 8.57 -20.70
N MET A 256 -4.59 8.97 -21.14
CA MET A 256 -3.38 8.15 -21.03
C MET A 256 -3.04 7.87 -19.56
N PHE A 257 -3.14 8.88 -18.70
CA PHE A 257 -2.89 8.73 -17.27
C PHE A 257 -3.88 7.75 -16.61
N ARG A 258 -5.19 7.87 -16.90
CA ARG A 258 -6.20 6.90 -16.42
C ARG A 258 -5.91 5.47 -16.86
N ASN A 259 -5.47 5.27 -18.10
CA ASN A 259 -5.06 3.95 -18.58
C ASN A 259 -3.89 3.36 -17.76
N ARG A 260 -2.90 4.19 -17.38
CA ARG A 260 -1.80 3.75 -16.52
C ARG A 260 -2.27 3.34 -15.13
N LEU A 261 -3.24 4.04 -14.54
CA LEU A 261 -3.85 3.65 -13.27
C LEU A 261 -4.60 2.32 -13.37
N SER A 262 -5.28 2.07 -14.48
CA SER A 262 -5.90 0.76 -14.74
C SER A 262 -4.86 -0.37 -14.85
N TRP A 263 -3.71 -0.10 -15.48
CA TRP A 263 -2.61 -1.07 -15.56
C TRP A 263 -2.03 -1.41 -14.19
N HIS A 264 -1.97 -0.47 -13.25
CA HIS A 264 -1.59 -0.73 -11.89
C HIS A 264 -2.43 -1.89 -11.28
N CYS A 265 -3.75 -1.79 -11.34
CA CYS A 265 -4.62 -2.85 -10.83
C CYS A 265 -4.49 -4.16 -11.62
N HIS A 266 -4.31 -4.08 -12.95
CA HIS A 266 -4.15 -5.26 -13.79
C HIS A 266 -2.91 -6.08 -13.43
N PHE A 267 -1.76 -5.44 -13.21
CA PHE A 267 -0.53 -6.15 -12.84
C PHE A 267 -0.58 -6.72 -11.43
N ILE A 268 -1.17 -6.00 -10.47
CA ILE A 268 -1.37 -6.51 -9.12
C ILE A 268 -2.34 -7.69 -9.12
N GLN A 269 -3.41 -7.66 -9.96
CA GLN A 269 -4.33 -8.78 -10.10
C GLN A 269 -3.64 -10.06 -10.60
N LYS A 270 -2.62 -9.94 -11.47
CA LYS A 270 -1.84 -11.11 -11.90
C LYS A 270 -1.12 -11.76 -10.72
N LEU A 271 -0.42 -10.97 -9.90
CA LEU A 271 0.28 -11.47 -8.73
C LEU A 271 -0.70 -12.04 -7.68
N GLU A 272 -1.85 -11.40 -7.46
CA GLU A 272 -2.87 -11.92 -6.54
C GLU A 272 -3.44 -13.25 -7.00
N SER A 273 -3.60 -13.44 -8.31
CA SER A 273 -4.11 -14.70 -8.89
C SER A 273 -3.06 -15.81 -8.88
N GLU A 274 -1.80 -15.45 -8.97
CA GLU A 274 -0.67 -16.36 -9.08
C GLU A 274 0.49 -15.89 -8.16
N PRO A 275 0.36 -16.02 -6.82
CA PRO A 275 1.35 -15.48 -5.88
C PRO A 275 2.76 -16.08 -6.02
N GLU A 276 2.87 -17.25 -6.66
CA GLU A 276 4.16 -17.92 -6.91
C GLU A 276 5.01 -17.20 -7.96
N LEU A 277 4.43 -16.24 -8.72
CA LEU A 277 5.17 -15.40 -9.67
C LEU A 277 6.29 -14.56 -9.02
N GLU A 278 6.28 -14.41 -7.71
CA GLU A 278 7.39 -13.82 -6.96
C GLU A 278 8.67 -14.67 -7.05
N PHE A 279 8.53 -15.98 -7.27
CA PHE A 279 9.63 -16.97 -7.20
C PHE A 279 9.81 -17.79 -8.48
N LYS A 280 8.86 -17.73 -9.40
CA LYS A 280 8.84 -18.53 -10.61
C LYS A 280 8.59 -17.66 -11.83
N GLU A 281 9.04 -18.11 -12.97
CA GLU A 281 8.74 -17.52 -14.27
C GLU A 281 7.24 -17.60 -14.57
N TYR A 282 6.71 -16.54 -15.18
CA TYR A 282 5.30 -16.48 -15.57
C TYR A 282 4.90 -17.60 -16.55
N HIS A 283 5.82 -17.99 -17.43
CA HIS A 283 5.58 -19.04 -18.42
C HIS A 283 6.64 -20.15 -18.28
N PRO A 284 6.24 -21.43 -18.12
CA PRO A 284 7.17 -22.54 -17.86
C PRO A 284 8.30 -22.69 -18.90
N TYR A 285 8.08 -22.26 -20.14
CA TYR A 285 9.15 -22.31 -21.18
C TYR A 285 10.36 -21.43 -20.87
N TYR A 286 10.26 -20.48 -19.93
CA TYR A 286 11.38 -19.65 -19.53
C TYR A 286 12.16 -20.21 -18.35
N GLU A 287 11.70 -21.31 -17.76
CA GLU A 287 12.40 -21.99 -16.68
C GLU A 287 13.75 -22.53 -17.20
N GLY A 288 14.83 -22.14 -16.52
CA GLY A 288 16.18 -22.59 -16.86
C GLY A 288 16.81 -21.99 -18.13
N ILE A 289 16.15 -21.06 -18.83
CA ILE A 289 16.75 -20.39 -20.01
C ILE A 289 17.97 -19.55 -19.62
N ARG A 290 17.99 -19.01 -18.39
CA ARG A 290 19.06 -18.16 -17.90
C ARG A 290 19.74 -18.80 -16.70
N ASN A 291 21.07 -18.84 -16.74
CA ASN A 291 21.85 -19.14 -15.55
C ASN A 291 21.97 -17.89 -14.68
N GLU A 292 21.90 -18.06 -13.36
CA GLU A 292 22.21 -16.99 -12.44
C GLU A 292 23.67 -16.55 -12.62
N ASN A 293 23.87 -15.25 -12.77
CA ASN A 293 25.20 -14.64 -12.85
C ASN A 293 25.23 -13.44 -11.91
N ILE A 294 25.81 -13.63 -10.74
CA ILE A 294 25.88 -12.61 -9.67
C ILE A 294 26.69 -11.40 -10.11
N GLU A 295 27.75 -11.60 -10.91
CA GLU A 295 28.57 -10.52 -11.44
C GLU A 295 27.76 -9.62 -12.38
N PHE A 296 27.06 -10.23 -13.36
CA PHE A 296 26.21 -9.47 -14.28
C PHE A 296 25.06 -8.77 -13.55
N LEU A 297 24.46 -9.40 -12.53
CA LEU A 297 23.44 -8.76 -11.71
C LEU A 297 24.00 -7.54 -10.96
N SER A 298 25.23 -7.66 -10.42
CA SER A 298 25.90 -6.54 -9.74
C SER A 298 26.20 -5.39 -10.69
N LEU A 299 26.72 -5.68 -11.88
CA LEU A 299 26.99 -4.67 -12.92
C LEU A 299 25.69 -3.97 -13.34
N TRP A 300 24.62 -4.76 -13.55
CA TRP A 300 23.31 -4.20 -13.90
C TRP A 300 22.76 -3.30 -12.79
N SER A 301 22.80 -3.75 -11.54
CA SER A 301 22.28 -2.96 -10.40
C SER A 301 23.04 -1.65 -10.16
N LYS A 302 24.31 -1.58 -10.55
CA LYS A 302 25.16 -0.38 -10.44
C LYS A 302 25.10 0.52 -11.67
N GLY A 303 24.47 0.09 -12.76
CA GLY A 303 24.49 0.79 -14.02
C GLY A 303 25.88 0.79 -14.68
N GLU A 304 26.55 -0.34 -14.64
CA GLU A 304 27.92 -0.57 -15.14
C GLU A 304 27.97 -1.69 -16.20
N THR A 305 26.86 -1.90 -16.91
CA THR A 305 26.75 -2.99 -17.91
C THR A 305 27.51 -2.71 -19.20
N GLY A 306 27.89 -1.45 -19.45
CA GLY A 306 28.46 -0.99 -20.72
C GLY A 306 27.40 -0.68 -21.79
N PHE A 307 26.11 -0.85 -21.49
CA PHE A 307 25.03 -0.40 -22.36
C PHE A 307 24.51 0.95 -21.87
N PRO A 308 24.86 2.09 -22.55
CA PRO A 308 24.63 3.43 -22.01
C PRO A 308 23.19 3.72 -21.59
N PHE A 309 22.21 3.21 -22.35
CA PHE A 309 20.79 3.42 -22.03
C PHE A 309 20.35 2.63 -20.79
N VAL A 310 20.80 1.39 -20.65
CA VAL A 310 20.52 0.56 -19.47
C VAL A 310 21.16 1.20 -18.24
N ASP A 311 22.41 1.59 -18.35
CA ASP A 311 23.19 2.18 -17.25
C ASP A 311 22.58 3.51 -16.79
N ALA A 312 22.12 4.34 -17.71
CA ALA A 312 21.43 5.60 -17.39
C ALA A 312 20.09 5.36 -16.67
N CYS A 313 19.37 4.27 -17.00
CA CYS A 313 18.12 3.93 -16.31
C CYS A 313 18.34 3.41 -14.88
N MET A 314 19.53 2.82 -14.62
CA MET A 314 19.85 2.25 -13.30
C MET A 314 20.50 3.26 -12.34
N ARG A 315 21.14 4.31 -12.83
CA ARG A 315 21.72 5.42 -12.04
C ARG A 315 20.68 6.49 -11.72
#